data_55c804547a6039963a19fe7068362a34
#
_entry.id   55c804547a6039963a19fe7068362a34
#
_cell.length_a   1.000
_cell.length_b   1.000
_cell.length_c   1.000
_cell.angle_alpha   90.00
_cell.angle_beta   90.00
_cell.angle_gamma   90.00
#
_symmetry.space_group_name_H-M   'P 1'
#
loop_
_entity.id
_entity.type
_entity.pdbx_description
1 polymer ?
#
loop_
_entity_poly.entity_id
_entity_poly.type
_entity_poly.pdbx_seq_one_letter_code
_entity_poly.pdbx_strand_id
1 'polypeptide(L)' 'MELITSQTCSKCRNIKKWIDNNHLKVRYVNIEDLTEPEVEAIAQSGISSLPILQKDGKYIALAPLKMSEIEELLSN' A
#
# COMPACT_ATOMS: atom_id res chain seq x y z
N MET A 1 4.11 -7.86 -5.43
CA MET A 1 3.69 -6.96 -4.34
C MET A 1 3.46 -5.57 -4.90
N GLU A 2 2.33 -4.98 -4.57
CA GLU A 2 1.96 -3.66 -5.07
C GLU A 2 1.58 -2.76 -3.89
N LEU A 3 1.95 -1.48 -3.99
CA LEU A 3 1.57 -0.47 -3.00
C LEU A 3 0.62 0.53 -3.64
N ILE A 4 -0.59 0.59 -3.14
CA ILE A 4 -1.61 1.51 -3.64
C ILE A 4 -1.49 2.82 -2.89
N THR A 5 -1.26 3.90 -3.63
CA THR A 5 -0.95 5.21 -3.09
C THR A 5 -1.78 6.31 -3.73
N SER A 6 -1.67 7.53 -3.22
CA SER A 6 -2.19 8.72 -3.87
C SER A 6 -1.14 9.83 -3.81
N GLN A 7 -1.34 10.87 -4.62
CA GLN A 7 -0.38 11.99 -4.68
C GLN A 7 -0.37 12.83 -3.41
N THR A 8 -1.45 12.79 -2.64
CA THR A 8 -1.61 13.61 -1.44
C THR A 8 -1.33 12.85 -0.14
N CYS A 9 -0.87 11.62 -0.24
CA CYS A 9 -0.65 10.77 0.93
C CYS A 9 0.79 10.94 1.46
N SER A 10 0.93 11.61 2.59
CA SER A 10 2.26 11.83 3.20
C SER A 10 2.87 10.53 3.73
N LYS A 11 2.06 9.64 4.31
CA LYS A 11 2.52 8.34 4.79
C LYS A 11 3.01 7.47 3.64
N CYS A 12 2.36 7.56 2.48
CA CYS A 12 2.79 6.85 1.28
C CYS A 12 4.19 7.27 0.86
N ARG A 13 4.50 8.57 0.93
CA ARG A 13 5.82 9.08 0.57
C ARG A 13 6.90 8.52 1.50
N ASN A 14 6.64 8.45 2.79
CA ASN A 14 7.59 7.90 3.75
C ASN A 14 7.86 6.41 3.48
N ILE A 15 6.82 5.66 3.17
CA ILE A 15 6.93 4.24 2.86
C ILE A 15 7.70 4.02 1.56
N LYS A 16 7.41 4.81 0.53
CA LYS A 16 8.13 4.74 -0.74
C LYS A 16 9.63 5.00 -0.55
N LYS A 17 9.95 5.99 0.27
CA LYS A 17 11.34 6.34 0.56
C LYS A 17 12.07 5.17 1.21
N TRP A 18 11.44 4.53 2.17
CA TRP A 18 12.00 3.35 2.82
C TRP A 18 12.18 2.19 1.85
N ILE A 19 11.20 1.95 0.99
CA ILE A 19 11.26 0.90 -0.04
C ILE A 19 12.42 1.15 -0.99
N ASP A 20 12.57 2.39 -1.46
CA ASP A 20 13.65 2.75 -2.37
C ASP A 20 15.02 2.61 -1.71
N ASN A 21 15.15 3.00 -0.45
CA ASN A 21 16.40 2.88 0.30
C ASN A 21 16.83 1.43 0.51
N ASN A 22 15.85 0.52 0.57
CA ASN A 22 16.12 -0.91 0.79
C ASN A 22 16.08 -1.72 -0.51
N HIS A 23 15.95 -1.06 -1.66
CA HIS A 23 15.96 -1.68 -2.99
C HIS A 23 14.94 -2.81 -3.13
N LEU A 24 13.77 -2.64 -2.55
CA LEU A 24 12.71 -3.64 -2.63
C LEU A 24 11.95 -3.52 -3.96
N LYS A 25 11.52 -4.65 -4.47
CA LYS A 25 10.74 -4.70 -5.71
C LYS A 25 9.26 -4.57 -5.39
N VAL A 26 8.78 -3.34 -5.29
CA VAL A 26 7.38 -3.03 -5.05
C VAL A 26 6.88 -2.15 -6.18
N ARG A 27 5.76 -2.53 -6.77
CA ARG A 27 5.13 -1.74 -7.82
C ARG A 27 4.19 -0.73 -7.17
N TYR A 28 4.32 0.53 -7.57
CA TYR A 28 3.45 1.59 -7.08
C TYR A 28 2.25 1.76 -8.01
N VAL A 29 1.06 1.79 -7.43
CA VAL A 29 -0.19 1.98 -8.16
C VAL A 29 -0.94 3.17 -7.55
N ASN A 30 -1.34 4.12 -8.40
CA ASN A 30 -2.15 5.24 -7.96
C ASN A 30 -3.60 4.77 -7.79
N ILE A 31 -4.24 5.19 -6.69
CA ILE A 31 -5.63 4.82 -6.42
C ILE A 31 -6.57 5.22 -7.57
N GLU A 32 -6.25 6.29 -8.27
CA GLU A 32 -7.06 6.78 -9.40
C GLU A 32 -6.99 5.86 -10.61
N ASP A 33 -5.95 5.04 -10.71
CA ASP A 33 -5.75 4.12 -11.84
C ASP A 33 -6.36 2.75 -11.61
N LEU A 34 -6.99 2.51 -10.45
CA LEU A 34 -7.62 1.23 -10.17
C LEU A 34 -8.93 1.06 -10.96
N THR A 35 -9.20 -0.18 -11.33
CA THR A 35 -10.48 -0.52 -11.97
C THR A 35 -11.59 -0.58 -10.92
N GLU A 36 -12.86 -0.52 -11.37
CA GLU A 36 -14.00 -0.62 -10.46
C GLU A 36 -14.00 -1.92 -9.64
N PRO A 37 -13.72 -3.10 -10.23
CA PRO A 37 -13.63 -4.33 -9.43
C PRO A 37 -12.57 -4.28 -8.33
N GLU A 38 -11.45 -3.63 -8.59
CA GLU A 38 -10.37 -3.48 -7.61
C GLU A 38 -10.80 -2.57 -6.46
N VAL A 39 -11.42 -1.44 -6.79
CA VAL A 39 -11.92 -0.50 -5.79
C VAL A 39 -12.98 -1.17 -4.91
N GLU A 40 -13.88 -1.93 -5.52
CA GLU A 40 -14.92 -2.65 -4.80
C GLU A 40 -14.33 -3.71 -3.87
N ALA A 41 -13.33 -4.45 -4.33
CA ALA A 41 -12.65 -5.45 -3.50
C ALA A 41 -12.01 -4.81 -2.26
N ILE A 42 -11.41 -3.65 -2.42
CA ILE A 42 -10.82 -2.89 -1.32
C ILE A 42 -11.92 -2.44 -0.34
N ALA A 43 -13.02 -1.93 -0.86
CA ALA A 43 -14.14 -1.49 -0.03
C ALA A 43 -14.73 -2.65 0.76
N GLN A 44 -14.87 -3.82 0.13
CA GLN A 44 -15.38 -5.02 0.80
C GLN A 44 -14.44 -5.53 1.88
N SER A 45 -13.15 -5.24 1.76
CA SER A 45 -12.16 -5.58 2.78
C SER A 45 -12.22 -4.65 4.00
N GLY A 46 -13.07 -3.63 3.96
CA GLY A 46 -13.22 -2.68 5.06
C GLY A 46 -12.12 -1.64 5.14
N ILE A 47 -11.31 -1.51 4.10
CA ILE A 47 -10.20 -0.56 4.06
C ILE A 47 -10.68 0.76 3.48
N SER A 48 -10.50 1.85 4.23
CA SER A 48 -10.98 3.17 3.81
C SER A 48 -9.88 4.23 3.71
N SER A 49 -8.62 3.87 3.96
CA SER A 49 -7.54 4.85 3.94
C SER A 49 -6.29 4.27 3.29
N LEU A 50 -5.46 5.17 2.75
CA LEU A 50 -4.21 4.82 2.09
C LEU A 50 -3.02 5.01 3.05
N PRO A 51 -1.89 4.33 2.83
CA PRO A 51 -1.61 3.41 1.74
C PRO A 51 -2.16 2.00 1.98
N ILE A 52 -2.30 1.23 0.89
CA ILE A 52 -2.78 -0.14 0.94
C ILE A 52 -1.74 -1.02 0.27
N LEU A 53 -1.34 -2.10 0.95
CA LEU A 53 -0.43 -3.08 0.39
C LEU A 53 -1.22 -4.24 -0.21
N GLN A 54 -0.93 -4.58 -1.46
CA GLN A 54 -1.47 -5.78 -2.09
C GLN A 54 -0.37 -6.83 -2.15
N LYS A 55 -0.57 -7.91 -1.40
CA LYS A 55 0.41 -8.99 -1.30
C LYS A 55 -0.31 -10.32 -1.26
N ASP A 56 0.14 -11.27 -2.10
CA ASP A 56 -0.41 -12.62 -2.16
C ASP A 56 -1.93 -12.65 -2.35
N GLY A 57 -2.44 -11.74 -3.18
CA GLY A 57 -3.86 -11.63 -3.46
C GLY A 57 -4.69 -11.01 -2.36
N LYS A 58 -4.07 -10.45 -1.34
CA LYS A 58 -4.76 -9.82 -0.22
C LYS A 58 -4.45 -8.34 -0.15
N TYR A 59 -5.41 -7.56 0.36
CA TYR A 59 -5.23 -6.14 0.63
C TYR A 59 -4.99 -5.93 2.12
N ILE A 60 -3.94 -5.20 2.45
CA ILE A 60 -3.56 -4.91 3.83
C ILE A 60 -3.54 -3.41 4.04
N ALA A 61 -4.31 -2.91 5.00
CA ALA A 61 -4.32 -1.49 5.34
C ALA A 61 -3.05 -1.14 6.11
N LEU A 62 -2.22 -0.27 5.55
CA LEU A 62 -0.99 0.18 6.21
C LEU A 62 -1.18 1.45 7.03
N ALA A 63 -2.25 2.20 6.77
CA ALA A 63 -2.49 3.47 7.45
C ALA A 63 -2.51 3.35 8.99
N PRO A 64 -3.17 2.35 9.60
CA PRO A 64 -3.20 2.23 11.06
C PRO A 64 -1.95 1.59 11.66
N LEU A 65 -1.05 1.07 10.83
CA LEU A 65 0.14 0.37 11.30
C LEU A 65 1.29 1.32 11.61
N LYS A 66 2.14 0.91 12.54
CA LYS A 66 3.39 1.62 12.81
C LYS A 66 4.40 1.29 11.71
N MET A 67 5.38 2.18 11.53
CA MET A 67 6.39 1.98 10.49
C MET A 67 7.15 0.66 10.67
N SER A 68 7.45 0.27 11.91
CA SER A 68 8.12 -1.01 12.19
C SER A 68 7.33 -2.21 11.71
N GLU A 69 6.00 -2.17 11.85
CA GLU A 69 5.12 -3.23 11.38
C GLU A 69 5.07 -3.27 9.85
N ILE A 70 5.05 -2.09 9.23
CA ILE A 70 5.05 -1.96 7.77
C ILE A 70 6.36 -2.51 7.19
N GLU A 71 7.49 -2.17 7.80
CA GLU A 71 8.81 -2.65 7.40
C GLU A 71 8.88 -4.17 7.45
N GLU A 72 8.33 -4.77 8.50
CA GLU A 72 8.30 -6.22 8.64
C GLU A 72 7.47 -6.87 7.54
N LEU A 73 6.30 -6.32 7.22
CA LEU A 73 5.45 -6.82 6.14
C LEU A 73 6.15 -6.73 4.78
N LEU A 74 6.86 -5.65 4.53
CA LEU A 74 7.54 -5.44 3.27
C LEU A 74 8.80 -6.30 3.12
N SER A 75 9.40 -6.71 4.23
CA SER A 75 10.62 -7.51 4.24
C SER A 75 10.36 -9.00 4.04
N ASN A 76 9.13 -9.44 4.16
CA ASN A 76 8.78 -10.86 4.02
C ASN A 76 8.41 -11.23 2.58
#